data_928f283922758080367d9b4c022e60d4
#
_entry.id   928f283922758080367d9b4c022e60d4
#
_cell.length_a   1.000
_cell.length_b   1.000
_cell.length_c   1.000
_cell.angle_alpha   90.00
_cell.angle_beta   90.00
_cell.angle_gamma   90.00
#
_symmetry.space_group_name_H-M   'P 1'
#
loop_
_entity.id
_entity.type
_entity.pdbx_description
1 polymer ?
#
loop_
_entity_poly.entity_id
_entity_poly.type
_entity_poly.pdbx_seq_one_letter_code
_entity_poly.pdbx_strand_id
1 'polypeptide(L)'
;MLYLLDKDVRTVKWNGIPLHEASSAIVKEEINGDFVLTVHYPITDTGIYQLIKEDMLIKAPVPVLGAQLFRIKKPVENDDSLDITAYHISDDVMQRSINPMSVVRVGCFTALSQMVQNAKTGLGGFSFTSDIADNHTFTTDKAATLYTVLMDGKHSIVGTWEGELVRDNLALSVKQSRGADRGVVITTHKNLKSYQWTKNSQSVVTRIHARSTFRAEGAEEETNISVTVDSPLIGNYPYINEKEYQNNDIHSVEELRKWAERKFKYENIDKPTDEIKIEAYELDGQVVHLGDTVNIKSRKHNVDIHKKAIAYEYNALTEEYISITFDDKPGVGGSGVSSGVSNAADVILNANKTAQEVAIERAIRNANQAFDAEFEKRVEKINDGIEQSRAEAERHADNIKRSIDTEITQVNQSMQAQSEERDRQVADILSKTQSVESLANQAKSDAASALARANQVKTEAIADARAQVATVSQALNTAKSELQT
;
A
#
# COMPACT_ATOMS: atom_id res chain seq x y z
N MET A 1 7.81 -9.99 -14.27
CA MET A 1 9.00 -10.14 -15.16
C MET A 1 9.47 -8.80 -15.69
N LEU A 2 10.79 -8.55 -15.75
CA LEU A 2 11.39 -7.30 -16.22
C LEU A 2 11.67 -7.34 -17.72
N TYR A 3 11.54 -6.18 -18.39
CA TYR A 3 11.88 -6.03 -19.80
C TYR A 3 12.68 -4.75 -20.03
N LEU A 4 13.78 -4.84 -20.77
CA LEU A 4 14.54 -3.70 -21.27
C LEU A 4 13.87 -3.15 -22.52
N LEU A 5 13.65 -1.84 -22.56
CA LEU A 5 12.99 -1.11 -23.64
C LEU A 5 13.90 0.02 -24.13
N ASP A 6 13.70 0.42 -25.37
CA ASP A 6 14.37 1.57 -25.96
C ASP A 6 13.98 2.88 -25.22
N LYS A 7 14.93 3.84 -25.22
CA LYS A 7 14.80 5.15 -24.53
C LYS A 7 13.56 5.96 -24.97
N ASP A 8 13.05 5.74 -26.18
CA ASP A 8 11.97 6.52 -26.77
C ASP A 8 10.59 5.90 -26.56
N VAL A 9 10.52 4.72 -25.92
CA VAL A 9 9.25 4.05 -25.61
C VAL A 9 8.46 4.87 -24.59
N ARG A 10 7.14 5.00 -24.83
CA ARG A 10 6.21 5.75 -23.98
C ARG A 10 4.97 4.94 -23.62
N THR A 11 5.04 3.62 -23.70
CA THR A 11 3.91 2.73 -23.42
C THR A 11 4.38 1.40 -22.86
N VAL A 12 3.61 0.84 -21.96
CA VAL A 12 3.85 -0.50 -21.38
C VAL A 12 3.23 -1.63 -22.21
N LYS A 13 2.58 -1.32 -23.33
CA LYS A 13 1.88 -2.34 -24.17
C LYS A 13 2.82 -3.38 -24.75
N TRP A 14 4.06 -3.00 -25.05
CA TRP A 14 5.03 -3.86 -25.70
C TRP A 14 6.02 -4.42 -24.69
N ASN A 15 6.49 -5.62 -24.95
CA ASN A 15 7.60 -6.21 -24.23
C ASN A 15 8.86 -6.01 -25.09
N GLY A 16 9.94 -5.62 -24.41
CA GLY A 16 11.26 -5.53 -25.01
C GLY A 16 12.08 -6.80 -24.78
N ILE A 17 13.38 -6.63 -24.51
CA ILE A 17 14.29 -7.72 -24.19
C ILE A 17 14.03 -8.17 -22.75
N PRO A 18 13.72 -9.45 -22.51
CA PRO A 18 13.47 -9.93 -21.14
C PRO A 18 14.79 -9.95 -20.34
N LEU A 19 14.74 -9.39 -19.14
CA LEU A 19 15.86 -9.40 -18.19
C LEU A 19 15.73 -10.57 -17.21
N HIS A 20 15.70 -11.78 -17.73
CA HIS A 20 15.44 -13.00 -16.95
C HIS A 20 16.60 -13.44 -16.05
N GLU A 21 17.82 -12.92 -16.28
CA GLU A 21 19.00 -13.21 -15.45
C GLU A 21 19.13 -12.26 -14.25
N ALA A 22 18.27 -11.25 -14.13
CA ALA A 22 18.27 -10.36 -12.98
C ALA A 22 18.11 -11.17 -11.68
N SER A 23 19.08 -11.06 -10.79
CA SER A 23 19.09 -11.77 -9.52
C SER A 23 18.33 -11.03 -8.42
N SER A 24 18.19 -9.70 -8.57
CA SER A 24 17.39 -8.84 -7.69
C SER A 24 16.77 -7.71 -8.49
N ALA A 25 15.52 -7.36 -8.14
CA ALA A 25 14.84 -6.18 -8.68
C ALA A 25 13.88 -5.62 -7.62
N ILE A 26 14.28 -4.54 -6.99
CA ILE A 26 13.56 -3.94 -5.87
C ILE A 26 12.98 -2.60 -6.29
N VAL A 27 11.68 -2.48 -6.24
CA VAL A 27 10.97 -1.21 -6.40
C VAL A 27 10.73 -0.61 -5.02
N LYS A 28 11.15 0.63 -4.85
CA LYS A 28 10.81 1.45 -3.69
C LYS A 28 9.93 2.60 -4.13
N GLU A 29 8.77 2.73 -3.50
CA GLU A 29 7.88 3.87 -3.71
C GLU A 29 7.48 4.47 -2.35
N GLU A 30 7.52 5.79 -2.28
CA GLU A 30 7.09 6.58 -1.13
C GLU A 30 6.04 7.60 -1.58
N ILE A 31 5.00 7.80 -0.79
CA ILE A 31 3.98 8.83 -1.08
C ILE A 31 4.67 10.20 -1.07
N ASN A 32 4.50 10.95 -2.15
CA ASN A 32 5.13 12.27 -2.37
C ASN A 32 6.66 12.26 -2.25
N GLY A 33 7.29 11.11 -2.40
CA GLY A 33 8.73 10.89 -2.30
C GLY A 33 9.29 10.16 -3.51
N ASP A 34 10.28 9.31 -3.25
CA ASP A 34 10.99 8.55 -4.28
C ASP A 34 10.09 7.50 -4.96
N PHE A 35 10.39 7.21 -6.23
CA PHE A 35 9.86 6.07 -6.95
C PHE A 35 10.98 5.51 -7.83
N VAL A 36 11.68 4.51 -7.30
CA VAL A 36 12.96 4.02 -7.82
C VAL A 36 12.92 2.51 -7.95
N LEU A 37 13.55 2.00 -8.99
CA LEU A 37 13.85 0.58 -9.20
C LEU A 37 15.36 0.38 -9.11
N THR A 38 15.80 -0.55 -8.28
CA THR A 38 17.18 -1.04 -8.25
C THR A 38 17.23 -2.47 -8.77
N VAL A 39 18.13 -2.74 -9.70
CA VAL A 39 18.30 -4.09 -10.28
C VAL A 39 19.75 -4.51 -10.15
N HIS A 40 19.96 -5.73 -9.69
CA HIS A 40 21.25 -6.41 -9.74
C HIS A 40 21.21 -7.44 -10.86
N TYR A 41 22.06 -7.25 -11.88
CA TYR A 41 22.12 -8.07 -13.10
C TYR A 41 23.50 -8.68 -13.24
N PRO A 42 23.65 -10.02 -13.20
CA PRO A 42 24.94 -10.67 -13.34
C PRO A 42 25.49 -10.52 -14.77
N ILE A 43 26.79 -10.43 -14.88
CA ILE A 43 27.51 -10.47 -16.16
C ILE A 43 27.64 -11.93 -16.57
N THR A 44 26.98 -12.30 -17.66
CA THR A 44 26.91 -13.68 -18.16
C THR A 44 27.31 -13.75 -19.63
N ASP A 45 27.53 -14.97 -20.13
CA ASP A 45 27.89 -15.22 -21.53
C ASP A 45 26.77 -14.85 -22.53
N THR A 46 25.53 -14.62 -22.06
CA THR A 46 24.43 -14.19 -22.93
C THR A 46 24.64 -12.80 -23.50
N GLY A 47 25.45 -11.97 -22.86
CA GLY A 47 25.79 -10.63 -23.30
C GLY A 47 24.64 -9.61 -23.21
N ILE A 48 23.49 -9.97 -22.60
CA ILE A 48 22.33 -9.06 -22.44
C ILE A 48 22.71 -7.84 -21.63
N TYR A 49 23.59 -7.99 -20.63
CA TYR A 49 24.06 -6.86 -19.81
C TYR A 49 24.66 -5.72 -20.66
N GLN A 50 25.29 -6.01 -21.80
CA GLN A 50 25.88 -5.01 -22.72
C GLN A 50 24.83 -4.12 -23.39
N LEU A 51 23.59 -4.57 -23.42
CA LEU A 51 22.46 -3.82 -23.99
C LEU A 51 21.85 -2.85 -22.96
N ILE A 52 22.14 -3.04 -21.67
CA ILE A 52 21.62 -2.19 -20.57
C ILE A 52 22.48 -0.93 -20.49
N LYS A 53 21.94 0.19 -20.93
CA LYS A 53 22.66 1.48 -21.00
C LYS A 53 21.86 2.59 -20.34
N GLU A 54 22.55 3.70 -20.07
CA GLU A 54 21.89 4.91 -19.59
C GLU A 54 20.75 5.34 -20.53
N ASP A 55 19.76 5.96 -19.94
CA ASP A 55 18.56 6.47 -20.59
C ASP A 55 17.63 5.43 -21.23
N MET A 56 17.99 4.15 -21.28
CA MET A 56 17.05 3.09 -21.62
C MET A 56 15.98 2.93 -20.52
N LEU A 57 14.92 2.21 -20.83
CA LEU A 57 13.82 1.98 -19.91
C LEU A 57 13.78 0.53 -19.46
N ILE A 58 13.46 0.34 -18.18
CA ILE A 58 13.06 -0.97 -17.66
C ILE A 58 11.57 -0.93 -17.36
N LYS A 59 10.84 -1.87 -17.97
CA LYS A 59 9.45 -2.14 -17.62
C LYS A 59 9.42 -3.15 -16.49
N ALA A 60 8.85 -2.77 -15.34
CA ALA A 60 8.76 -3.59 -14.15
C ALA A 60 7.34 -3.59 -13.57
N PRO A 61 6.85 -4.71 -13.01
CA PRO A 61 5.59 -4.74 -12.30
C PRO A 61 5.72 -4.02 -10.95
N VAL A 62 4.68 -3.29 -10.57
CA VAL A 62 4.54 -2.69 -9.25
C VAL A 62 3.15 -2.99 -8.68
N PRO A 63 2.97 -2.95 -7.36
CA PRO A 63 1.67 -3.20 -6.75
C PRO A 63 0.60 -2.23 -7.28
N VAL A 64 -0.61 -2.72 -7.50
CA VAL A 64 -1.82 -1.95 -7.90
C VAL A 64 -1.74 -1.33 -9.29
N LEU A 65 -0.66 -0.61 -9.61
CA LEU A 65 -0.49 0.11 -10.88
C LEU A 65 -0.06 -0.81 -12.04
N GLY A 66 0.34 -2.05 -11.72
CA GLY A 66 0.81 -2.99 -12.74
C GLY A 66 2.17 -2.62 -13.34
N ALA A 67 2.31 -2.73 -14.64
CA ALA A 67 3.58 -2.45 -15.31
C ALA A 67 3.89 -0.95 -15.36
N GLN A 68 5.06 -0.57 -14.84
CA GLN A 68 5.57 0.80 -14.86
C GLN A 68 6.90 0.90 -15.60
N LEU A 69 7.19 2.06 -16.14
CA LEU A 69 8.43 2.37 -16.86
C LEU A 69 9.40 3.09 -15.93
N PHE A 70 10.63 2.57 -15.88
CA PHE A 70 11.73 3.16 -15.09
C PHE A 70 12.89 3.50 -16.02
N ARG A 71 13.36 4.74 -15.97
CA ARG A 71 14.50 5.21 -16.76
C ARG A 71 15.81 4.94 -16.04
N ILE A 72 16.71 4.21 -16.69
CA ILE A 72 18.06 3.94 -16.19
C ILE A 72 18.84 5.24 -16.12
N LYS A 73 19.29 5.61 -14.92
CA LYS A 73 20.10 6.82 -14.72
C LYS A 73 21.50 6.50 -14.24
N LYS A 74 21.67 5.42 -13.52
CA LYS A 74 22.97 5.06 -12.95
C LYS A 74 23.19 3.55 -13.06
N PRO A 75 23.73 3.06 -14.18
CA PRO A 75 24.30 1.74 -14.24
C PRO A 75 25.72 1.77 -13.67
N VAL A 76 26.07 0.84 -12.80
CA VAL A 76 27.39 0.65 -12.21
C VAL A 76 27.86 -0.75 -12.57
N GLU A 77 28.89 -0.84 -13.40
CA GLU A 77 29.50 -2.12 -13.78
C GLU A 77 30.57 -2.50 -12.75
N ASN A 78 30.43 -3.67 -12.19
CA ASN A 78 31.36 -4.33 -11.29
C ASN A 78 32.03 -5.50 -12.03
N ASP A 79 32.92 -6.25 -11.37
CA ASP A 79 33.66 -7.35 -12.00
C ASP A 79 32.74 -8.46 -12.56
N ASP A 80 31.62 -8.76 -11.87
CA ASP A 80 30.71 -9.87 -12.17
C ASP A 80 29.26 -9.47 -12.33
N SER A 81 28.93 -8.20 -12.17
CA SER A 81 27.55 -7.72 -12.11
C SER A 81 27.40 -6.27 -12.56
N LEU A 82 26.18 -5.91 -12.93
CA LEU A 82 25.73 -4.56 -13.23
C LEU A 82 24.67 -4.15 -12.21
N ASP A 83 24.97 -3.15 -11.39
CA ASP A 83 24.02 -2.54 -10.46
C ASP A 83 23.34 -1.35 -11.12
N ILE A 84 22.02 -1.42 -11.27
CA ILE A 84 21.24 -0.46 -12.02
C ILE A 84 20.34 0.31 -11.07
N THR A 85 20.42 1.65 -11.10
CA THR A 85 19.42 2.51 -10.48
C THR A 85 18.60 3.17 -11.58
N ALA A 86 17.29 2.95 -11.55
CA ALA A 86 16.35 3.51 -12.52
C ALA A 86 15.22 4.24 -11.78
N TYR A 87 14.89 5.44 -12.26
CA TYR A 87 13.82 6.27 -11.70
C TYR A 87 12.55 6.12 -12.53
N HIS A 88 11.39 6.19 -11.87
CA HIS A 88 10.11 6.14 -12.58
C HIS A 88 10.08 7.18 -13.70
N ILE A 89 9.45 6.86 -14.83
CA ILE A 89 9.47 7.71 -16.05
C ILE A 89 8.96 9.13 -15.80
N SER A 90 8.17 9.37 -14.75
CA SER A 90 7.75 10.73 -14.36
C SER A 90 8.94 11.65 -14.04
N ASP A 91 10.10 11.09 -13.69
CA ASP A 91 11.31 11.87 -13.42
C ASP A 91 11.83 12.61 -14.68
N ASP A 92 11.51 12.12 -15.88
CA ASP A 92 11.87 12.73 -17.16
C ASP A 92 11.40 14.18 -17.31
N VAL A 93 10.36 14.59 -16.57
CA VAL A 93 9.79 15.95 -16.63
C VAL A 93 10.02 16.76 -15.37
N MET A 94 10.49 16.16 -14.27
CA MET A 94 10.64 16.85 -12.98
C MET A 94 11.62 18.02 -13.02
N GLN A 95 12.62 17.99 -13.92
CA GLN A 95 13.57 19.07 -14.11
C GLN A 95 13.15 20.12 -15.15
N ARG A 96 11.92 20.01 -15.71
CA ARG A 96 11.40 21.03 -16.62
C ARG A 96 11.19 22.36 -15.90
N SER A 97 11.58 23.45 -16.55
CA SER A 97 11.44 24.79 -15.98
C SER A 97 10.00 25.29 -16.17
N ILE A 98 9.39 25.74 -15.08
CA ILE A 98 8.07 26.36 -15.02
C ILE A 98 8.27 27.87 -14.82
N ASN A 99 7.61 28.70 -15.62
CA ASN A 99 7.57 30.15 -15.41
C ASN A 99 6.83 30.49 -14.11
N PRO A 100 7.07 31.69 -13.55
CA PRO A 100 6.28 32.16 -12.42
C PRO A 100 4.79 32.04 -12.69
N MET A 101 4.04 31.54 -11.72
CA MET A 101 2.61 31.33 -11.84
C MET A 101 1.87 31.80 -10.59
N SER A 102 0.64 32.24 -10.73
CA SER A 102 -0.22 32.63 -9.63
C SER A 102 -1.64 32.13 -9.87
N VAL A 103 -2.18 31.42 -8.91
CA VAL A 103 -3.57 30.98 -8.88
C VAL A 103 -4.20 31.36 -7.55
N VAL A 104 -5.41 31.91 -7.58
CA VAL A 104 -6.09 32.44 -6.39
C VAL A 104 -7.44 31.74 -6.21
N ARG A 105 -7.61 31.06 -5.07
CA ARG A 105 -8.85 30.36 -4.69
C ARG A 105 -9.38 29.42 -5.78
N VAL A 106 -8.52 28.53 -6.25
CA VAL A 106 -8.87 27.53 -7.28
C VAL A 106 -8.67 26.11 -6.75
N GLY A 107 -9.33 25.14 -7.37
CA GLY A 107 -9.12 23.72 -7.11
C GLY A 107 -7.75 23.22 -7.63
N CYS A 108 -7.26 22.12 -7.07
CA CYS A 108 -5.96 21.54 -7.39
C CYS A 108 -5.80 21.28 -8.91
N PHE A 109 -6.82 20.75 -9.60
CA PHE A 109 -6.77 20.50 -11.04
C PHE A 109 -6.48 21.78 -11.85
N THR A 110 -7.03 22.91 -11.45
CA THR A 110 -6.78 24.20 -12.13
C THR A 110 -5.33 24.63 -11.92
N ALA A 111 -4.78 24.48 -10.70
CA ALA A 111 -3.39 24.77 -10.42
C ALA A 111 -2.43 23.89 -11.24
N LEU A 112 -2.72 22.59 -11.34
CA LEU A 112 -1.95 21.66 -12.19
C LEU A 112 -2.03 22.07 -13.68
N SER A 113 -3.20 22.46 -14.15
CA SER A 113 -3.38 22.93 -15.54
C SER A 113 -2.58 24.21 -15.82
N GLN A 114 -2.57 25.14 -14.88
CA GLN A 114 -1.73 26.35 -14.97
C GLN A 114 -0.24 26.03 -14.95
N MET A 115 0.20 25.09 -14.12
CA MET A 115 1.59 24.61 -14.09
C MET A 115 2.00 24.07 -15.47
N VAL A 116 1.17 23.23 -16.10
CA VAL A 116 1.43 22.68 -17.43
C VAL A 116 1.53 23.78 -18.49
N GLN A 117 0.62 24.78 -18.46
CA GLN A 117 0.62 25.91 -19.37
C GLN A 117 1.84 26.83 -19.20
N ASN A 118 2.38 26.93 -17.99
CA ASN A 118 3.56 27.72 -17.68
C ASN A 118 4.90 26.98 -17.88
N ALA A 119 4.88 25.73 -18.33
CA ALA A 119 6.09 25.00 -18.66
C ALA A 119 6.79 25.65 -19.86
N LYS A 120 8.08 25.98 -19.70
CA LYS A 120 8.88 26.58 -20.79
C LYS A 120 9.08 25.63 -21.98
N THR A 121 9.14 24.35 -21.70
CA THR A 121 9.20 23.28 -22.70
C THR A 121 8.04 22.35 -22.47
N GLY A 122 7.34 21.97 -23.51
CA GLY A 122 6.19 21.06 -23.41
C GLY A 122 6.51 19.78 -22.64
N LEU A 123 5.56 19.31 -21.84
CA LEU A 123 5.71 18.14 -20.99
C LEU A 123 5.48 16.81 -21.73
N GLY A 124 5.40 16.84 -23.07
CA GLY A 124 5.20 15.63 -23.87
C GLY A 124 3.84 14.98 -23.64
N GLY A 125 3.84 13.64 -23.54
CA GLY A 125 2.61 12.86 -23.30
C GLY A 125 2.16 12.78 -21.85
N PHE A 126 2.78 13.55 -20.94
CA PHE A 126 2.40 13.53 -19.52
C PHE A 126 1.09 14.28 -19.27
N SER A 127 0.22 13.66 -18.47
CA SER A 127 -1.06 14.25 -18.05
C SER A 127 -1.08 14.46 -16.54
N PHE A 128 -1.77 15.52 -16.12
CA PHE A 128 -1.89 15.90 -14.70
C PHE A 128 -3.35 16.06 -14.34
N THR A 129 -3.81 15.38 -13.31
CA THR A 129 -5.19 15.39 -12.84
C THR A 129 -5.28 15.50 -11.32
N SER A 130 -6.44 15.84 -10.79
CA SER A 130 -6.71 15.83 -9.35
C SER A 130 -8.20 15.60 -9.10
N ASP A 131 -8.52 14.97 -7.96
CA ASP A 131 -9.88 14.83 -7.41
C ASP A 131 -10.13 15.78 -6.23
N ILE A 132 -9.15 16.60 -5.84
CA ILE A 132 -9.27 17.54 -4.72
C ILE A 132 -10.08 18.76 -5.16
N ALA A 133 -11.22 18.95 -4.51
CA ALA A 133 -12.14 20.04 -4.81
C ALA A 133 -11.87 21.33 -4.00
N ASP A 134 -11.07 21.27 -2.95
CA ASP A 134 -10.78 22.39 -2.07
C ASP A 134 -10.02 23.50 -2.80
N ASN A 135 -10.41 24.75 -2.52
CA ASN A 135 -9.84 25.91 -3.18
C ASN A 135 -8.71 26.52 -2.36
N HIS A 136 -7.54 26.63 -2.95
CA HIS A 136 -6.37 27.25 -2.34
C HIS A 136 -5.74 28.30 -3.28
N THR A 137 -4.86 29.10 -2.71
CA THR A 137 -4.03 30.07 -3.42
C THR A 137 -2.60 29.56 -3.45
N PHE A 138 -1.97 29.61 -4.64
CA PHE A 138 -0.60 29.20 -4.84
C PHE A 138 0.11 30.15 -5.80
N THR A 139 1.28 30.63 -5.43
CA THR A 139 2.08 31.56 -6.26
C THR A 139 3.54 31.18 -6.23
N THR A 140 4.21 31.38 -7.36
CA THR A 140 5.68 31.33 -7.47
C THR A 140 6.18 32.61 -8.08
N ASP A 141 7.12 33.30 -7.42
CA ASP A 141 7.64 34.57 -7.89
C ASP A 141 8.78 34.42 -8.91
N LYS A 142 9.38 33.26 -8.96
CA LYS A 142 10.52 32.93 -9.84
C LYS A 142 10.26 31.64 -10.61
N ALA A 143 10.93 31.52 -11.75
CA ALA A 143 10.95 30.24 -12.46
C ALA A 143 11.59 29.16 -11.58
N ALA A 144 10.93 28.01 -11.53
CA ALA A 144 11.35 26.86 -10.72
C ALA A 144 11.24 25.58 -11.54
N THR A 145 11.78 24.47 -11.03
CA THR A 145 11.59 23.17 -11.67
C THR A 145 10.16 22.67 -11.45
N LEU A 146 9.68 21.81 -12.35
CA LEU A 146 8.37 21.13 -12.16
C LEU A 146 8.35 20.41 -10.81
N TYR A 147 9.46 19.77 -10.41
CA TYR A 147 9.59 19.14 -9.09
C TYR A 147 9.28 20.12 -7.96
N THR A 148 9.92 21.28 -7.97
CA THR A 148 9.71 22.31 -6.93
C THR A 148 8.27 22.82 -6.91
N VAL A 149 7.68 23.07 -8.07
CA VAL A 149 6.29 23.57 -8.15
C VAL A 149 5.29 22.49 -7.73
N LEU A 150 5.53 21.24 -8.16
CA LEU A 150 4.57 20.16 -7.94
C LEU A 150 4.64 19.58 -6.53
N MET A 151 5.85 19.26 -6.01
CA MET A 151 5.98 18.40 -4.84
C MET A 151 7.07 18.76 -3.83
N ASP A 152 7.88 19.81 -4.04
CA ASP A 152 8.97 20.15 -3.13
C ASP A 152 8.47 20.93 -1.90
N GLY A 153 8.20 20.19 -0.82
CA GLY A 153 7.84 20.76 0.46
C GLY A 153 6.41 21.32 0.54
N LYS A 154 6.16 22.06 1.61
CA LYS A 154 4.83 22.61 1.91
C LYS A 154 4.39 23.69 0.92
N HIS A 155 5.34 24.37 0.28
CA HIS A 155 5.06 25.42 -0.71
C HIS A 155 5.15 24.84 -2.12
N SER A 156 4.45 23.77 -2.36
CA SER A 156 4.24 23.12 -3.64
C SER A 156 2.75 22.89 -3.86
N ILE A 157 2.34 22.49 -5.05
CA ILE A 157 0.95 22.14 -5.32
C ILE A 157 0.48 21.00 -4.40
N VAL A 158 1.26 19.90 -4.33
CA VAL A 158 0.95 18.78 -3.44
C VAL A 158 0.87 19.20 -1.98
N GLY A 159 1.82 20.06 -1.51
CA GLY A 159 1.83 20.56 -0.15
C GLY A 159 0.69 21.53 0.17
N THR A 160 0.33 22.39 -0.79
CA THR A 160 -0.72 23.40 -0.62
C THR A 160 -2.11 22.79 -0.55
N TRP A 161 -2.39 21.75 -1.36
CA TRP A 161 -3.67 21.02 -1.36
C TRP A 161 -3.64 19.77 -0.46
N GLU A 162 -2.55 19.57 0.30
CA GLU A 162 -2.36 18.40 1.18
C GLU A 162 -2.66 17.08 0.47
N GLY A 163 -2.28 16.99 -0.82
CA GLY A 163 -2.59 15.88 -1.69
C GLY A 163 -1.55 14.76 -1.66
N GLU A 164 -1.91 13.63 -2.23
CA GLU A 164 -1.05 12.45 -2.42
C GLU A 164 -0.83 12.21 -3.91
N LEU A 165 0.44 12.27 -4.35
CA LEU A 165 0.81 12.09 -5.74
C LEU A 165 0.79 10.61 -6.11
N VAL A 166 0.02 10.26 -7.13
CA VAL A 166 0.05 8.97 -7.82
C VAL A 166 0.73 9.14 -9.16
N ARG A 167 1.72 8.29 -9.43
CA ARG A 167 2.49 8.28 -10.69
C ARG A 167 2.21 6.96 -11.40
N ASP A 168 1.41 7.03 -12.45
CA ASP A 168 1.09 5.87 -13.29
C ASP A 168 1.61 6.11 -14.71
N ASN A 169 2.83 5.65 -14.95
CA ASN A 169 3.55 5.89 -16.20
C ASN A 169 3.55 7.38 -16.55
N LEU A 170 2.85 7.78 -17.61
CA LEU A 170 2.76 9.17 -18.06
C LEU A 170 1.59 9.95 -17.42
N ALA A 171 0.79 9.31 -16.59
CA ALA A 171 -0.33 9.93 -15.89
C ALA A 171 0.04 10.22 -14.42
N LEU A 172 0.04 11.50 -14.07
CA LEU A 172 0.25 11.95 -12.71
C LEU A 172 -1.06 12.49 -12.15
N SER A 173 -1.45 12.03 -10.97
CA SER A 173 -2.66 12.53 -10.32
C SER A 173 -2.41 12.86 -8.86
N VAL A 174 -2.85 14.05 -8.45
CA VAL A 174 -2.83 14.48 -7.06
C VAL A 174 -4.19 14.12 -6.46
N LYS A 175 -4.19 13.17 -5.53
CA LYS A 175 -5.38 12.61 -4.88
C LYS A 175 -5.54 13.18 -3.48
N GLN A 176 -6.77 13.32 -3.00
CA GLN A 176 -7.05 13.66 -1.61
C GLN A 176 -6.60 12.51 -0.67
N SER A 177 -6.79 11.27 -1.10
CA SER A 177 -6.22 10.08 -0.47
C SER A 177 -5.97 9.02 -1.56
N ARG A 178 -4.79 8.43 -1.53
CA ARG A 178 -4.39 7.37 -2.47
C ARG A 178 -5.00 6.02 -2.12
N GLY A 179 -5.22 5.77 -0.83
CA GLY A 179 -5.73 4.52 -0.29
C GLY A 179 -7.02 4.69 0.51
N ALA A 180 -7.45 3.63 1.15
CA ALA A 180 -8.65 3.55 1.97
C ALA A 180 -8.40 2.70 3.23
N ASP A 181 -9.27 2.82 4.22
CA ASP A 181 -9.35 1.85 5.31
C ASP A 181 -10.13 0.63 4.82
N ARG A 182 -9.43 -0.48 4.63
CA ARG A 182 -10.00 -1.76 4.18
C ARG A 182 -10.24 -2.73 5.33
N GLY A 183 -10.06 -2.28 6.58
CA GLY A 183 -10.18 -3.12 7.76
C GLY A 183 -9.05 -4.14 7.92
N VAL A 184 -7.91 -3.91 7.29
CA VAL A 184 -6.75 -4.80 7.39
C VAL A 184 -6.13 -4.68 8.77
N VAL A 185 -5.92 -5.83 9.43
CA VAL A 185 -5.29 -5.92 10.74
C VAL A 185 -3.98 -6.69 10.64
N ILE A 186 -2.89 -6.05 11.02
CA ILE A 186 -1.56 -6.65 11.07
C ILE A 186 -1.25 -7.04 12.52
N THR A 187 -0.99 -8.33 12.78
CA THR A 187 -0.73 -8.83 14.14
C THR A 187 0.57 -9.60 14.24
N THR A 188 1.22 -9.54 15.42
CA THR A 188 2.51 -10.16 15.71
C THR A 188 2.56 -11.69 15.57
N HIS A 189 1.44 -12.38 15.55
CA HIS A 189 1.40 -13.85 15.50
C HIS A 189 0.88 -14.41 14.18
N LYS A 190 0.46 -13.55 13.25
CA LYS A 190 -0.21 -13.98 12.03
C LYS A 190 0.56 -13.60 10.78
N ASN A 191 0.89 -12.34 10.63
CA ASN A 191 1.44 -11.80 9.39
C ASN A 191 2.57 -10.79 9.58
N LEU A 192 3.03 -10.58 10.81
CA LEU A 192 4.14 -9.70 11.15
C LEU A 192 5.44 -10.48 11.23
N LYS A 193 6.36 -10.27 10.30
CA LYS A 193 7.70 -10.86 10.26
C LYS A 193 8.67 -10.08 11.12
N SER A 194 8.77 -8.79 10.90
CA SER A 194 9.58 -7.89 11.69
C SER A 194 8.82 -6.62 12.03
N TYR A 195 9.17 -6.00 13.13
CA TYR A 195 8.56 -4.79 13.63
C TYR A 195 9.65 -3.87 14.15
N GLN A 196 9.76 -2.70 13.55
CA GLN A 196 10.64 -1.64 14.01
C GLN A 196 9.81 -0.38 14.23
N TRP A 197 9.81 0.13 15.45
CA TRP A 197 9.17 1.38 15.79
C TRP A 197 10.22 2.42 16.12
N THR A 198 10.34 3.44 15.31
CA THR A 198 11.26 4.55 15.50
C THR A 198 10.49 5.77 15.99
N LYS A 199 10.78 6.21 17.20
CA LYS A 199 10.31 7.49 17.71
C LYS A 199 11.41 8.51 17.61
N ASN A 200 11.19 9.60 16.90
CA ASN A 200 12.15 10.65 16.75
C ASN A 200 11.62 11.96 17.34
N SER A 201 12.27 12.46 18.38
CA SER A 201 11.93 13.71 19.04
C SER A 201 12.83 14.90 18.64
N GLN A 202 13.76 14.70 17.69
CA GLN A 202 14.71 15.75 17.27
C GLN A 202 14.01 16.94 16.60
N SER A 203 12.90 16.70 15.92
CA SER A 203 12.13 17.73 15.21
C SER A 203 11.02 18.35 16.03
N VAL A 204 10.84 17.95 17.28
CA VAL A 204 9.81 18.50 18.17
C VAL A 204 10.08 19.98 18.40
N VAL A 205 9.07 20.81 18.19
CA VAL A 205 9.08 22.24 18.48
C VAL A 205 8.09 22.50 19.60
N THR A 206 8.56 23.05 20.72
CA THR A 206 7.73 23.33 21.88
C THR A 206 7.38 24.82 22.03
N ARG A 207 8.15 25.69 21.33
CA ARG A 207 7.90 27.14 21.28
C ARG A 207 8.08 27.68 19.88
N ILE A 208 7.14 28.48 19.44
CA ILE A 208 7.16 29.16 18.15
C ILE A 208 7.41 30.66 18.36
N HIS A 209 8.38 31.21 17.65
CA HIS A 209 8.52 32.65 17.43
C HIS A 209 7.95 32.98 16.05
N ALA A 210 6.69 33.38 16.02
CA ALA A 210 6.01 33.75 14.78
C ALA A 210 6.29 35.22 14.44
N ARG A 211 6.63 35.50 13.20
CA ARG A 211 6.89 36.83 12.67
C ARG A 211 6.10 37.08 11.39
N SER A 212 5.73 38.35 11.19
CA SER A 212 5.19 38.82 9.92
C SER A 212 5.78 40.18 9.62
N THR A 213 6.19 40.36 8.38
CA THR A 213 6.67 41.64 7.85
C THR A 213 5.79 41.99 6.66
N PHE A 214 5.08 43.10 6.75
CA PHE A 214 4.18 43.56 5.69
C PHE A 214 4.20 45.08 5.58
N ARG A 215 3.81 45.56 4.41
CA ARG A 215 3.65 47.01 4.18
C ARG A 215 2.16 47.33 4.13
N ALA A 216 1.72 48.17 5.04
CA ALA A 216 0.34 48.65 5.04
C ALA A 216 0.07 49.54 3.81
N GLU A 217 -1.14 49.48 3.28
CA GLU A 217 -1.53 50.24 2.10
C GLU A 217 -1.32 51.75 2.35
N GLY A 218 -0.43 52.38 1.57
CA GLY A 218 -0.08 53.79 1.69
C GLY A 218 1.05 54.11 2.69
N ALA A 219 1.69 53.14 3.32
CA ALA A 219 2.84 53.34 4.20
C ALA A 219 4.18 53.22 3.43
N GLU A 220 5.14 54.08 3.75
CA GLU A 220 6.51 54.01 3.20
C GLU A 220 7.37 52.99 3.95
N GLU A 221 7.07 52.70 5.21
CA GLU A 221 7.83 51.80 6.08
C GLU A 221 7.17 50.43 6.21
N GLU A 222 7.99 49.37 6.37
CA GLU A 222 7.55 48.03 6.67
C GLU A 222 7.18 47.88 8.15
N THR A 223 6.05 47.28 8.41
CA THR A 223 5.59 46.94 9.76
C THR A 223 5.99 45.54 10.10
N ASN A 224 6.71 45.37 11.22
CA ASN A 224 7.09 44.05 11.74
C ASN A 224 6.25 43.72 12.97
N ILE A 225 5.58 42.62 12.96
CA ILE A 225 4.87 42.06 14.13
C ILE A 225 5.48 40.71 14.49
N SER A 226 5.53 40.40 15.78
CA SER A 226 6.00 39.11 16.27
C SER A 226 5.18 38.68 17.49
N VAL A 227 5.10 37.37 17.67
CA VAL A 227 4.45 36.76 18.82
C VAL A 227 5.12 35.44 19.17
N THR A 228 5.33 35.20 20.46
CA THR A 228 5.80 33.89 20.95
C THR A 228 4.60 33.07 21.43
N VAL A 229 4.55 31.82 21.01
CA VAL A 229 3.46 30.87 21.36
C VAL A 229 4.09 29.57 21.82
N ASP A 230 3.69 29.14 23.02
CA ASP A 230 4.11 27.86 23.59
C ASP A 230 3.11 26.76 23.25
N SER A 231 3.64 25.55 23.03
CA SER A 231 2.82 24.35 22.89
C SER A 231 2.09 24.05 24.20
N PRO A 232 0.84 23.56 24.12
CA PRO A 232 0.16 22.99 25.29
C PRO A 232 0.93 21.82 25.95
N LEU A 233 1.85 21.18 25.20
CA LEU A 233 2.66 20.04 25.66
C LEU A 233 4.05 20.46 26.16
N ILE A 234 4.37 21.77 26.19
CA ILE A 234 5.72 22.25 26.57
C ILE A 234 6.19 21.72 27.92
N GLY A 235 5.29 21.57 28.90
CA GLY A 235 5.60 21.04 30.21
C GLY A 235 5.94 19.55 30.25
N ASN A 236 5.71 18.82 29.16
CA ASN A 236 6.04 17.39 29.06
C ASN A 236 7.49 17.14 28.59
N TYR A 237 8.20 18.21 28.20
CA TYR A 237 9.55 18.14 27.68
C TYR A 237 10.56 18.70 28.71
N PRO A 238 11.74 18.09 28.86
CA PRO A 238 12.77 18.55 29.81
C PRO A 238 13.49 19.82 29.33
N TYR A 239 13.24 20.26 28.09
CA TYR A 239 13.86 21.42 27.44
C TYR A 239 12.89 22.10 26.51
N ILE A 240 13.12 23.37 26.22
CA ILE A 240 12.34 24.15 25.28
C ILE A 240 13.05 24.11 23.91
N ASN A 241 12.36 23.57 22.91
CA ASN A 241 12.81 23.63 21.52
C ASN A 241 12.08 24.76 20.81
N GLU A 242 12.85 25.74 20.37
CA GLU A 242 12.33 26.97 19.75
C GLU A 242 12.53 26.96 18.25
N LYS A 243 11.55 27.46 17.51
CA LYS A 243 11.66 27.64 16.06
C LYS A 243 11.00 28.95 15.62
N GLU A 244 11.67 29.66 14.71
CA GLU A 244 11.09 30.82 14.06
C GLU A 244 10.25 30.39 12.86
N TYR A 245 9.07 31.01 12.74
CA TYR A 245 8.18 30.86 11.59
C TYR A 245 7.74 32.23 11.11
N GLN A 246 7.74 32.44 9.79
CA GLN A 246 7.34 33.69 9.17
C GLN A 246 6.14 33.49 8.28
N ASN A 247 5.17 34.42 8.37
CA ASN A 247 4.04 34.49 7.47
C ASN A 247 3.65 35.94 7.24
N ASN A 248 4.01 36.49 6.09
CA ASN A 248 3.82 37.89 5.74
C ASN A 248 2.41 38.25 5.26
N ASP A 249 1.54 37.25 5.08
CA ASP A 249 0.11 37.44 4.72
C ASP A 249 -0.75 37.83 5.93
N ILE A 250 -0.19 37.77 7.13
CA ILE A 250 -0.89 38.06 8.38
C ILE A 250 -0.51 39.46 8.88
N HIS A 251 -1.50 40.31 9.05
CA HIS A 251 -1.29 41.72 9.35
C HIS A 251 -1.69 42.11 10.80
N SER A 252 -2.05 41.12 11.64
CA SER A 252 -2.36 41.37 13.06
C SER A 252 -1.70 40.34 13.98
N VAL A 253 -1.29 40.80 15.17
CA VAL A 253 -0.67 39.96 16.21
C VAL A 253 -1.62 38.83 16.63
N GLU A 254 -2.92 39.09 16.67
CA GLU A 254 -3.91 38.12 17.09
C GLU A 254 -4.10 36.97 16.05
N GLU A 255 -4.12 37.32 14.78
CA GLU A 255 -4.15 36.30 13.70
C GLU A 255 -2.85 35.52 13.62
N LEU A 256 -1.70 36.19 13.83
CA LEU A 256 -0.38 35.54 13.87
C LEU A 256 -0.31 34.54 15.04
N ARG A 257 -0.87 34.87 16.20
CA ARG A 257 -0.99 33.94 17.33
C ARG A 257 -1.84 32.72 16.98
N LYS A 258 -3.05 32.94 16.44
CA LYS A 258 -3.95 31.85 16.02
C LYS A 258 -3.33 30.96 14.94
N TRP A 259 -2.54 31.55 14.05
CA TRP A 259 -1.81 30.78 13.04
C TRP A 259 -0.73 29.91 13.66
N ALA A 260 0.06 30.42 14.63
CA ALA A 260 1.05 29.65 15.35
C ALA A 260 0.42 28.53 16.21
N GLU A 261 -0.71 28.81 16.89
CA GLU A 261 -1.46 27.79 17.66
C GLU A 261 -1.97 26.64 16.75
N ARG A 262 -2.39 26.97 15.51
CA ARG A 262 -2.80 25.98 14.53
C ARG A 262 -1.68 25.01 14.15
N LYS A 263 -0.42 25.44 14.14
CA LYS A 263 0.73 24.56 13.89
C LYS A 263 0.86 23.46 14.92
N PHE A 264 0.67 23.77 16.20
CA PHE A 264 0.65 22.75 17.24
C PHE A 264 -0.57 21.84 17.11
N LYS A 265 -1.75 22.40 16.87
CA LYS A 265 -3.02 21.66 16.87
C LYS A 265 -3.19 20.74 15.66
N TYR A 266 -2.80 21.19 14.47
CA TYR A 266 -3.07 20.47 13.22
C TYR A 266 -1.82 19.86 12.59
N GLU A 267 -0.64 20.48 12.77
CA GLU A 267 0.61 19.94 12.23
C GLU A 267 1.34 19.05 13.23
N ASN A 268 0.91 19.00 14.51
CA ASN A 268 1.50 18.20 15.59
C ASN A 268 3.03 18.33 15.71
N ILE A 269 3.55 19.55 15.44
CA ILE A 269 5.01 19.79 15.46
C ILE A 269 5.63 19.66 16.86
N ASP A 270 4.79 19.63 17.90
CA ASP A 270 5.14 19.44 19.31
C ASP A 270 5.10 17.97 19.74
N LYS A 271 4.94 17.04 18.82
CA LYS A 271 4.97 15.61 19.08
C LYS A 271 6.13 14.95 18.35
N PRO A 272 6.76 13.93 18.94
CA PRO A 272 7.72 13.09 18.23
C PRO A 272 7.09 12.50 16.98
N THR A 273 7.88 12.34 15.94
CA THR A 273 7.47 11.56 14.77
C THR A 273 7.57 10.08 15.09
N ASP A 274 6.55 9.33 14.71
CA ASP A 274 6.45 7.89 14.90
C ASP A 274 6.46 7.21 13.53
N GLU A 275 7.52 6.48 13.23
CA GLU A 275 7.63 5.66 12.03
C GLU A 275 7.62 4.19 12.41
N ILE A 276 6.76 3.41 11.78
CA ILE A 276 6.70 1.96 11.98
C ILE A 276 7.03 1.27 10.67
N LYS A 277 8.19 0.62 10.63
CA LYS A 277 8.58 -0.25 9.54
C LYS A 277 8.19 -1.68 9.87
N ILE A 278 7.41 -2.29 9.00
CA ILE A 278 6.92 -3.66 9.14
C ILE A 278 7.35 -4.46 7.92
N GLU A 279 7.98 -5.60 8.18
CA GLU A 279 8.06 -6.66 7.18
C GLU A 279 6.92 -7.63 7.48
N ALA A 280 6.05 -7.80 6.52
CA ALA A 280 4.93 -8.72 6.63
C ALA A 280 5.20 -9.97 5.80
N TYR A 281 4.86 -11.15 6.34
CA TYR A 281 4.59 -12.31 5.52
C TYR A 281 3.30 -12.05 4.73
N GLU A 282 2.98 -12.93 3.79
CA GLU A 282 1.71 -12.87 3.08
C GLU A 282 0.56 -12.48 4.01
N LEU A 283 -0.14 -11.41 3.67
CA LEU A 283 -1.24 -10.87 4.49
C LEU A 283 -2.52 -11.73 4.36
N ASP A 284 -2.39 -13.08 4.37
CA ASP A 284 -3.50 -14.03 4.23
C ASP A 284 -4.47 -13.67 3.07
N GLY A 285 -3.96 -13.27 1.92
CA GLY A 285 -4.75 -12.80 0.79
C GLY A 285 -5.32 -11.38 0.93
N GLN A 286 -5.00 -10.67 2.01
CA GLN A 286 -5.33 -9.25 2.16
C GLN A 286 -4.20 -8.41 1.57
N VAL A 287 -4.49 -7.65 0.54
CA VAL A 287 -3.51 -6.76 -0.10
C VAL A 287 -3.58 -5.40 0.57
N VAL A 288 -2.45 -4.92 1.08
CA VAL A 288 -2.28 -3.53 1.55
C VAL A 288 -1.70 -2.72 0.41
N HIS A 289 -2.39 -1.66 0.04
CA HIS A 289 -1.94 -0.73 -0.98
C HIS A 289 -1.27 0.48 -0.34
N LEU A 290 -0.38 1.12 -1.07
CA LEU A 290 0.21 2.39 -0.65
C LEU A 290 -0.92 3.41 -0.44
N GLY A 291 -0.93 4.06 0.72
CA GLY A 291 -1.98 4.97 1.15
C GLY A 291 -3.10 4.33 1.99
N ASP A 292 -3.20 3.00 2.06
CA ASP A 292 -4.20 2.34 2.90
C ASP A 292 -3.91 2.54 4.39
N THR A 293 -4.98 2.70 5.15
CA THR A 293 -4.91 2.69 6.61
C THR A 293 -5.10 1.27 7.12
N VAL A 294 -4.21 0.83 7.99
CA VAL A 294 -4.25 -0.49 8.62
C VAL A 294 -4.26 -0.36 10.13
N ASN A 295 -4.83 -1.36 10.81
CA ASN A 295 -4.73 -1.47 12.26
C ASN A 295 -3.57 -2.40 12.63
N ILE A 296 -2.57 -1.88 13.33
CA ILE A 296 -1.38 -2.61 13.77
C ILE A 296 -1.56 -3.02 15.22
N LYS A 297 -1.62 -4.34 15.48
CA LYS A 297 -1.79 -4.91 16.81
C LYS A 297 -0.60 -5.76 17.21
N SER A 298 0.05 -5.39 18.29
CA SER A 298 1.13 -6.19 18.88
C SER A 298 0.97 -6.30 20.37
N ARG A 299 0.58 -7.49 20.84
CA ARG A 299 0.50 -7.78 22.27
C ARG A 299 1.87 -7.70 22.95
N LYS A 300 2.92 -8.16 22.28
CA LYS A 300 4.30 -8.13 22.79
C LYS A 300 4.77 -6.70 23.06
N HIS A 301 4.36 -5.75 22.21
CA HIS A 301 4.78 -4.34 22.29
C HIS A 301 3.70 -3.42 22.87
N ASN A 302 2.56 -4.00 23.30
CA ASN A 302 1.38 -3.25 23.78
C ASN A 302 0.93 -2.15 22.80
N VAL A 303 0.81 -2.52 21.52
CA VAL A 303 0.44 -1.61 20.42
C VAL A 303 -0.91 -2.01 19.84
N ASP A 304 -1.82 -1.06 19.69
CA ASP A 304 -3.08 -1.13 18.95
C ASP A 304 -3.32 0.25 18.32
N ILE A 305 -2.84 0.45 17.11
CA ILE A 305 -2.83 1.75 16.44
C ILE A 305 -3.23 1.63 14.97
N HIS A 306 -3.86 2.68 14.45
CA HIS A 306 -4.13 2.84 13.03
C HIS A 306 -3.03 3.68 12.40
N LYS A 307 -2.44 3.19 11.32
CA LYS A 307 -1.37 3.86 10.59
C LYS A 307 -1.61 3.73 9.09
N LYS A 308 -1.12 4.72 8.33
CA LYS A 308 -1.20 4.75 6.87
C LYS A 308 0.07 4.14 6.27
N ALA A 309 -0.07 3.32 5.24
CA ALA A 309 1.05 2.83 4.44
C ALA A 309 1.63 3.99 3.62
N ILE A 310 2.82 4.46 3.97
CA ILE A 310 3.46 5.63 3.34
C ILE A 310 4.56 5.27 2.36
N ALA A 311 5.16 4.10 2.48
CA ALA A 311 6.19 3.61 1.58
C ALA A 311 6.18 2.09 1.53
N TYR A 312 6.74 1.52 0.46
CA TYR A 312 7.00 0.10 0.36
C TYR A 312 8.32 -0.20 -0.35
N GLU A 313 8.86 -1.39 -0.07
CA GLU A 313 9.85 -2.08 -0.88
C GLU A 313 9.21 -3.36 -1.44
N TYR A 314 9.33 -3.55 -2.75
CA TYR A 314 8.65 -4.61 -3.48
C TYR A 314 9.62 -5.35 -4.41
N ASN A 315 9.62 -6.67 -4.34
CA ASN A 315 10.40 -7.50 -5.25
C ASN A 315 9.64 -7.67 -6.57
N ALA A 316 10.11 -7.00 -7.62
CA ALA A 316 9.48 -7.07 -8.95
C ALA A 316 9.71 -8.40 -9.69
N LEU A 317 10.57 -9.30 -9.18
CA LEU A 317 10.78 -10.63 -9.75
C LEU A 317 9.78 -11.64 -9.20
N THR A 318 9.55 -11.63 -7.88
CA THR A 318 8.59 -12.53 -7.20
C THR A 318 7.20 -11.93 -7.08
N GLU A 319 7.07 -10.63 -7.33
CA GLU A 319 5.83 -9.87 -7.19
C GLU A 319 5.29 -9.86 -5.75
N GLU A 320 6.20 -9.74 -4.78
CA GLU A 320 5.90 -9.75 -3.34
C GLU A 320 6.44 -8.50 -2.65
N TYR A 321 5.73 -8.05 -1.60
CA TYR A 321 6.25 -7.01 -0.72
C TYR A 321 7.41 -7.53 0.12
N ILE A 322 8.50 -6.77 0.16
CA ILE A 322 9.62 -7.00 1.07
C ILE A 322 9.32 -6.32 2.40
N SER A 323 8.91 -5.06 2.34
CA SER A 323 8.55 -4.29 3.53
C SER A 323 7.52 -3.21 3.19
N ILE A 324 6.72 -2.83 4.18
CA ILE A 324 5.81 -1.69 4.10
C ILE A 324 6.08 -0.80 5.32
N THR A 325 6.21 0.50 5.08
CA THR A 325 6.39 1.51 6.13
C THR A 325 5.07 2.21 6.39
N PHE A 326 4.74 2.39 7.66
CA PHE A 326 3.51 3.02 8.10
C PHE A 326 3.81 4.24 8.96
N ASP A 327 3.05 5.32 8.78
CA ASP A 327 3.11 6.53 9.59
C ASP A 327 1.74 7.21 9.65
N ASP A 328 1.62 8.28 10.44
CA ASP A 328 0.39 9.06 10.55
C ASP A 328 0.12 9.91 9.31
N LYS A 329 1.19 10.43 8.67
CA LYS A 329 1.10 11.27 7.47
C LYS A 329 2.23 10.94 6.48
N PRO A 330 1.95 10.95 5.19
CA PRO A 330 3.01 10.93 4.17
C PRO A 330 3.85 12.20 4.30
N GLY A 331 5.14 12.08 4.02
CA GLY A 331 6.04 13.24 3.89
C GLY A 331 5.56 14.17 2.77
N VAL A 332 5.89 15.45 2.89
CA VAL A 332 5.73 16.40 1.78
C VAL A 332 7.09 16.66 1.22
N GLY A 333 7.38 16.13 0.07
CA GLY A 333 8.55 16.24 -0.79
C GLY A 333 9.89 16.61 -0.14
N GLY A 334 10.94 15.88 -0.46
CA GLY A 334 12.32 16.34 -0.27
C GLY A 334 13.00 16.10 1.08
N SER A 335 12.38 15.48 2.08
CA SER A 335 13.12 15.04 3.26
C SER A 335 13.60 13.59 3.11
N GLY A 336 14.41 13.35 2.09
CA GLY A 336 15.14 12.10 1.98
C GLY A 336 16.08 11.95 3.18
N VAL A 337 15.86 10.95 3.99
CA VAL A 337 16.76 10.50 5.07
C VAL A 337 18.08 9.92 4.50
N SER A 338 18.40 10.18 3.23
CA SER A 338 19.61 9.63 2.59
C SER A 338 20.74 10.64 2.30
N SER A 339 20.64 11.91 2.72
CA SER A 339 21.73 12.89 2.47
C SER A 339 22.76 13.03 3.60
N GLY A 340 22.72 12.19 4.62
CA GLY A 340 23.61 12.29 5.79
C GLY A 340 24.97 11.61 5.67
N VAL A 341 25.25 10.82 4.65
CA VAL A 341 26.49 10.01 4.59
C VAL A 341 27.45 10.38 3.45
N SER A 342 27.05 11.16 2.44
CA SER A 342 27.91 11.50 1.31
C SER A 342 28.86 12.67 1.53
N ASN A 343 28.63 13.56 2.49
CA ASN A 343 29.44 14.79 2.62
C ASN A 343 30.61 14.71 3.59
N ALA A 344 30.82 13.60 4.29
CA ALA A 344 31.94 13.44 5.20
C ALA A 344 33.22 12.89 4.53
N ALA A 345 33.11 12.31 3.34
CA ALA A 345 34.25 11.70 2.64
C ALA A 345 35.09 12.68 1.79
N ASP A 346 34.48 13.79 1.33
CA ASP A 346 35.13 14.71 0.39
C ASP A 346 35.95 15.85 1.07
N VAL A 347 35.83 16.03 2.38
CA VAL A 347 36.55 17.10 3.12
C VAL A 347 37.92 16.66 3.63
N ILE A 348 38.24 15.37 3.63
CA ILE A 348 39.49 14.83 4.19
C ILE A 348 40.62 14.71 3.14
N LEU A 349 40.37 14.94 1.86
CA LEU A 349 41.33 14.66 0.77
C LEU A 349 42.22 15.83 0.35
N ASN A 350 42.14 17.02 0.97
CA ASN A 350 42.92 18.17 0.58
C ASN A 350 43.52 18.96 1.75
N ALA A 351 44.49 18.38 2.47
CA ALA A 351 45.44 19.19 3.26
C ALA A 351 46.79 18.47 3.43
N ASN A 352 47.72 18.93 2.63
CA ASN A 352 49.19 19.00 2.77
C ASN A 352 49.96 17.86 3.48
N LYS A 353 50.76 17.18 2.68
CA LYS A 353 51.83 16.26 3.03
C LYS A 353 53.09 17.00 3.46
N THR A 354 53.64 16.76 4.64
CA THR A 354 55.08 16.90 4.98
C THR A 354 55.50 15.97 6.15
N ALA A 355 56.72 15.55 6.07
CA ALA A 355 57.66 14.86 7.00
C ALA A 355 57.18 14.07 8.26
N GLN A 356 55.97 14.22 8.73
CA GLN A 356 55.37 13.36 9.79
C GLN A 356 54.83 12.02 9.22
N GLU A 357 54.72 11.91 7.89
CA GLU A 357 54.12 10.73 7.23
C GLU A 357 54.92 9.45 7.38
N VAL A 358 56.27 9.53 7.45
CA VAL A 358 57.15 8.34 7.54
C VAL A 358 57.08 7.67 8.93
N ALA A 359 56.87 8.42 10.00
CA ALA A 359 56.71 7.88 11.35
C ALA A 359 55.29 7.31 11.52
N ILE A 360 54.31 7.93 10.90
CA ILE A 360 52.89 7.48 10.90
C ILE A 360 52.74 6.20 10.06
N GLU A 361 53.41 6.11 8.88
CA GLU A 361 53.37 4.91 8.06
C GLU A 361 53.97 3.66 8.75
N ARG A 362 55.04 3.84 9.58
CA ARG A 362 55.59 2.73 10.37
C ARG A 362 54.67 2.32 11.53
N ALA A 363 54.04 3.27 12.21
CA ALA A 363 53.06 3.00 13.27
C ALA A 363 51.79 2.35 12.70
N ILE A 364 51.33 2.80 11.54
CA ILE A 364 50.17 2.22 10.82
C ILE A 364 50.48 0.80 10.36
N ARG A 365 51.69 0.52 9.85
CA ARG A 365 52.05 -0.82 9.38
C ARG A 365 52.14 -1.83 10.53
N ASN A 366 52.63 -1.45 11.69
CA ASN A 366 52.66 -2.29 12.90
C ASN A 366 51.27 -2.45 13.51
N ALA A 367 50.41 -1.41 13.47
CA ALA A 367 49.04 -1.49 13.94
C ALA A 367 48.17 -2.34 13.02
N ASN A 368 48.39 -2.27 11.69
CA ASN A 368 47.69 -3.11 10.72
C ASN A 368 48.03 -4.59 10.88
N GLN A 369 49.31 -4.95 11.10
CA GLN A 369 49.68 -6.34 11.34
C GLN A 369 49.07 -6.92 12.64
N ALA A 370 48.97 -6.12 13.70
CA ALA A 370 48.31 -6.53 14.93
C ALA A 370 46.79 -6.58 14.77
N PHE A 371 46.24 -5.68 13.96
CA PHE A 371 44.81 -5.62 13.65
C PHE A 371 44.39 -6.81 12.75
N ASP A 372 45.20 -7.13 11.75
CA ASP A 372 44.92 -8.27 10.84
C ASP A 372 44.89 -9.61 11.59
N ALA A 373 45.86 -9.83 12.52
CA ALA A 373 45.87 -11.06 13.34
C ALA A 373 44.69 -11.16 14.31
N GLU A 374 44.23 -10.04 14.88
CA GLU A 374 43.06 -10.02 15.76
C GLU A 374 41.75 -10.06 14.94
N PHE A 375 41.74 -9.49 13.74
CA PHE A 375 40.64 -9.56 12.81
C PHE A 375 40.39 -10.97 12.30
N GLU A 376 41.44 -11.70 11.86
CA GLU A 376 41.31 -13.11 11.48
C GLU A 376 40.74 -13.96 12.60
N LYS A 377 41.18 -13.75 13.84
CA LYS A 377 40.68 -14.47 15.00
C LYS A 377 39.22 -14.15 15.34
N ARG A 378 38.76 -12.94 15.03
CA ARG A 378 37.34 -12.54 15.17
C ARG A 378 36.50 -13.11 14.03
N VAL A 379 37.02 -13.12 12.81
CA VAL A 379 36.37 -13.71 11.65
C VAL A 379 36.16 -15.24 11.85
N GLU A 380 37.18 -15.95 12.38
CA GLU A 380 37.06 -17.35 12.72
C GLU A 380 35.95 -17.60 13.78
N LYS A 381 35.90 -16.81 14.86
CA LYS A 381 34.84 -16.89 15.86
C LYS A 381 33.45 -16.56 15.32
N ILE A 382 33.37 -15.62 14.38
CA ILE A 382 32.10 -15.26 13.71
C ILE A 382 31.64 -16.39 12.81
N ASN A 383 32.57 -17.02 12.06
CA ASN A 383 32.25 -18.13 11.19
C ASN A 383 31.79 -19.37 12.01
N ASP A 384 32.47 -19.69 13.12
CA ASP A 384 32.03 -20.73 14.04
C ASP A 384 30.62 -20.45 14.60
N GLY A 385 30.34 -19.21 14.97
CA GLY A 385 29.02 -18.77 15.42
C GLY A 385 27.94 -18.86 14.35
N ILE A 386 28.29 -18.56 13.10
CA ILE A 386 27.39 -18.71 11.94
C ILE A 386 27.09 -20.18 11.66
N GLU A 387 28.11 -21.07 11.68
CA GLU A 387 27.89 -22.49 11.49
C GLU A 387 27.04 -23.11 12.59
N GLN A 388 27.25 -22.69 13.85
CA GLN A 388 26.43 -23.14 14.98
C GLN A 388 24.98 -22.67 14.84
N SER A 389 24.76 -21.39 14.50
CA SER A 389 23.43 -20.83 14.27
C SER A 389 22.72 -21.49 13.08
N ARG A 390 23.47 -21.83 12.04
CA ARG A 390 22.95 -22.55 10.89
C ARG A 390 22.48 -23.97 11.26
N ALA A 391 23.31 -24.69 12.02
CA ALA A 391 22.96 -26.04 12.49
C ALA A 391 21.72 -26.03 13.43
N GLU A 392 21.58 -24.98 14.26
CA GLU A 392 20.40 -24.80 15.11
C GLU A 392 19.15 -24.47 14.25
N ALA A 393 19.28 -23.60 13.26
CA ALA A 393 18.20 -23.27 12.34
C ALA A 393 17.71 -24.50 11.53
N GLU A 394 18.64 -25.34 11.04
CA GLU A 394 18.30 -26.59 10.36
C GLU A 394 17.54 -27.57 11.28
N ARG A 395 17.97 -27.72 12.55
CA ARG A 395 17.23 -28.55 13.51
C ARG A 395 15.83 -27.99 13.81
N HIS A 396 15.69 -26.68 13.92
CA HIS A 396 14.38 -26.06 14.10
C HIS A 396 13.48 -26.26 12.89
N ALA A 397 14.02 -26.11 11.67
CA ALA A 397 13.29 -26.37 10.43
C ALA A 397 12.81 -27.83 10.33
N ASP A 398 13.67 -28.79 10.70
CA ASP A 398 13.30 -30.22 10.73
C ASP A 398 12.22 -30.53 11.78
N ASN A 399 12.26 -29.88 12.91
CA ASN A 399 11.24 -30.05 13.95
C ASN A 399 9.89 -29.49 13.50
N ILE A 400 9.89 -28.28 12.91
CA ILE A 400 8.69 -27.65 12.34
C ILE A 400 8.11 -28.54 11.26
N LYS A 401 8.95 -29.05 10.34
CA LYS A 401 8.51 -29.94 9.26
C LYS A 401 7.81 -31.19 9.82
N ARG A 402 8.41 -31.86 10.83
CA ARG A 402 7.78 -33.04 11.45
C ARG A 402 6.47 -32.71 12.14
N SER A 403 6.36 -31.53 12.78
CA SER A 403 5.12 -31.08 13.39
C SER A 403 4.02 -30.88 12.36
N ILE A 404 4.35 -30.18 11.26
CA ILE A 404 3.43 -29.96 10.13
C ILE A 404 2.99 -31.29 9.51
N ASP A 405 3.91 -32.22 9.24
CA ASP A 405 3.58 -33.52 8.66
C ASP A 405 2.63 -34.31 9.58
N THR A 406 2.82 -34.19 10.89
CA THR A 406 1.92 -34.83 11.87
C THR A 406 0.53 -34.19 11.84
N GLU A 407 0.45 -32.85 11.83
CA GLU A 407 -0.84 -32.15 11.76
C GLU A 407 -1.58 -32.42 10.45
N ILE A 408 -0.88 -32.44 9.31
CA ILE A 408 -1.46 -32.79 8.00
C ILE A 408 -2.04 -34.20 8.05
N THR A 409 -1.33 -35.16 8.66
CA THR A 409 -1.79 -36.52 8.80
C THR A 409 -3.08 -36.59 9.64
N GLN A 410 -3.13 -35.86 10.76
CA GLN A 410 -4.34 -35.78 11.62
C GLN A 410 -5.52 -35.12 10.89
N VAL A 411 -5.29 -34.04 10.17
CA VAL A 411 -6.31 -33.35 9.36
C VAL A 411 -6.87 -34.30 8.29
N ASN A 412 -6.00 -35.01 7.56
CA ASN A 412 -6.43 -35.95 6.54
C ASN A 412 -7.29 -37.10 7.13
N GLN A 413 -6.89 -37.66 8.29
CA GLN A 413 -7.68 -38.68 8.98
C GLN A 413 -9.04 -38.13 9.42
N SER A 414 -9.09 -36.92 9.96
CA SER A 414 -10.35 -36.28 10.34
C SER A 414 -11.26 -36.01 9.15
N MET A 415 -10.70 -35.55 8.04
CA MET A 415 -11.44 -35.33 6.79
C MET A 415 -12.03 -36.63 6.24
N GLN A 416 -11.26 -37.72 6.28
CA GLN A 416 -11.72 -39.02 5.83
C GLN A 416 -12.86 -39.53 6.70
N ALA A 417 -12.73 -39.45 8.01
CA ALA A 417 -13.81 -39.84 8.95
C ALA A 417 -15.09 -39.02 8.74
N GLN A 418 -14.95 -37.71 8.51
CA GLN A 418 -16.09 -36.84 8.20
C GLN A 418 -16.73 -37.17 6.83
N SER A 419 -15.94 -37.60 5.85
CA SER A 419 -16.47 -38.01 4.55
C SER A 419 -17.30 -39.30 4.69
N GLU A 420 -16.74 -40.30 5.39
CA GLU A 420 -17.45 -41.56 5.66
C GLU A 420 -18.77 -41.36 6.43
N GLU A 421 -18.77 -40.44 7.40
CA GLU A 421 -20.00 -40.12 8.15
C GLU A 421 -21.04 -39.44 7.26
N ARG A 422 -20.61 -38.50 6.38
CA ARG A 422 -21.52 -37.88 5.40
C ARG A 422 -22.09 -38.91 4.42
N ASP A 423 -21.27 -39.84 3.95
CA ASP A 423 -21.74 -40.89 3.04
C ASP A 423 -22.79 -41.78 3.72
N ARG A 424 -22.65 -42.13 5.02
CA ARG A 424 -23.64 -42.83 5.80
C ARG A 424 -24.94 -42.04 5.94
N GLN A 425 -24.83 -40.73 6.22
CA GLN A 425 -26.02 -39.87 6.35
C GLN A 425 -26.76 -39.74 5.01
N VAL A 426 -26.03 -39.60 3.91
CA VAL A 426 -26.63 -39.58 2.55
C VAL A 426 -27.33 -40.88 2.25
N ALA A 427 -26.76 -42.03 2.57
CA ALA A 427 -27.39 -43.34 2.37
C ALA A 427 -28.68 -43.50 3.22
N ASP A 428 -28.66 -43.04 4.48
CA ASP A 428 -29.86 -43.07 5.35
C ASP A 428 -30.97 -42.16 4.81
N ILE A 429 -30.65 -40.95 4.38
CA ILE A 429 -31.59 -40.03 3.74
C ILE A 429 -32.18 -40.64 2.47
N LEU A 430 -31.36 -41.25 1.62
CA LEU A 430 -31.82 -41.91 0.39
C LEU A 430 -32.81 -43.03 0.69
N SER A 431 -32.50 -43.88 1.69
CA SER A 431 -33.39 -44.97 2.14
C SER A 431 -34.71 -44.41 2.66
N LYS A 432 -34.70 -43.39 3.47
CA LYS A 432 -35.91 -42.73 3.97
C LYS A 432 -36.73 -42.10 2.84
N THR A 433 -36.08 -41.48 1.88
CA THR A 433 -36.74 -40.89 0.70
C THR A 433 -37.45 -41.95 -0.13
N GLN A 434 -36.83 -43.10 -0.38
CA GLN A 434 -37.46 -44.22 -1.07
C GLN A 434 -38.68 -44.77 -0.30
N SER A 435 -38.59 -44.84 1.04
CA SER A 435 -39.73 -45.24 1.87
C SER A 435 -40.90 -44.26 1.79
N VAL A 436 -40.61 -42.96 1.81
CA VAL A 436 -41.65 -41.92 1.66
C VAL A 436 -42.28 -41.96 0.26
N GLU A 437 -41.50 -42.19 -0.78
CA GLU A 437 -42.02 -42.34 -2.15
C GLU A 437 -42.94 -43.54 -2.28
N SER A 438 -42.57 -44.68 -1.67
CA SER A 438 -43.42 -45.87 -1.64
C SER A 438 -44.73 -45.60 -0.92
N LEU A 439 -44.72 -44.97 0.26
CA LEU A 439 -45.90 -44.59 1.02
C LEU A 439 -46.78 -43.60 0.23
N ALA A 440 -46.21 -42.63 -0.44
CA ALA A 440 -46.95 -41.68 -1.27
C ALA A 440 -47.65 -42.37 -2.46
N ASN A 441 -46.98 -43.32 -3.08
CA ASN A 441 -47.58 -44.11 -4.17
C ASN A 441 -48.70 -45.00 -3.66
N GLN A 442 -48.56 -45.60 -2.47
CA GLN A 442 -49.65 -46.39 -1.84
C GLN A 442 -50.87 -45.48 -1.52
N ALA A 443 -50.64 -44.34 -0.89
CA ALA A 443 -51.67 -43.36 -0.57
C ALA A 443 -52.44 -42.90 -1.83
N LYS A 444 -51.71 -42.65 -2.93
CA LYS A 444 -52.31 -42.31 -4.23
C LYS A 444 -53.22 -43.43 -4.77
N SER A 445 -52.75 -44.67 -4.66
CA SER A 445 -53.52 -45.84 -5.07
C SER A 445 -54.81 -46.02 -4.22
N ASP A 446 -54.68 -45.86 -2.90
CA ASP A 446 -55.79 -45.95 -1.97
C ASP A 446 -56.81 -44.83 -2.22
N ALA A 447 -56.38 -43.62 -2.45
CA ALA A 447 -57.27 -42.51 -2.81
C ALA A 447 -58.03 -42.76 -4.13
N ALA A 448 -57.36 -43.32 -5.14
CA ALA A 448 -57.96 -43.66 -6.41
C ALA A 448 -59.04 -44.74 -6.23
N SER A 449 -58.72 -45.73 -5.41
CA SER A 449 -59.68 -46.80 -5.05
C SER A 449 -60.92 -46.29 -4.29
N ALA A 450 -60.69 -45.38 -3.35
CA ALA A 450 -61.79 -44.74 -2.60
C ALA A 450 -62.65 -43.87 -3.52
N LEU A 451 -62.06 -43.13 -4.45
CA LEU A 451 -62.81 -42.34 -5.43
C LEU A 451 -63.67 -43.23 -6.36
N ALA A 452 -63.10 -44.35 -6.81
CA ALA A 452 -63.81 -45.29 -7.63
C ALA A 452 -65.09 -45.87 -6.89
N ARG A 453 -64.91 -46.27 -5.60
CA ARG A 453 -66.02 -46.71 -4.76
C ARG A 453 -67.07 -45.62 -4.55
N ALA A 454 -66.68 -44.41 -4.28
CA ALA A 454 -67.60 -43.28 -4.11
C ALA A 454 -68.39 -43.01 -5.39
N ASN A 455 -67.77 -43.08 -6.55
CA ASN A 455 -68.47 -42.95 -7.83
C ASN A 455 -69.45 -44.09 -8.10
N GLN A 456 -69.08 -45.33 -7.73
CA GLN A 456 -70.00 -46.50 -7.81
C GLN A 456 -71.22 -46.30 -6.94
N VAL A 457 -71.00 -45.96 -5.64
CA VAL A 457 -72.11 -45.70 -4.71
C VAL A 457 -73.03 -44.59 -5.19
N LYS A 458 -72.43 -43.49 -5.74
CA LYS A 458 -73.21 -42.42 -6.35
C LYS A 458 -74.08 -42.90 -7.52
N THR A 459 -73.49 -43.74 -8.39
CA THR A 459 -74.24 -44.29 -9.54
C THR A 459 -75.38 -45.19 -9.12
N GLU A 460 -75.16 -46.09 -8.13
CA GLU A 460 -76.14 -46.96 -7.56
C GLU A 460 -77.27 -46.16 -6.89
N ALA A 461 -76.98 -45.18 -6.07
CA ALA A 461 -77.94 -44.29 -5.43
C ALA A 461 -78.84 -43.53 -6.44
N ILE A 462 -78.20 -43.03 -7.53
CA ILE A 462 -78.97 -42.38 -8.63
C ILE A 462 -79.92 -43.39 -9.33
N ALA A 463 -79.46 -44.61 -9.56
CA ALA A 463 -80.28 -45.65 -10.18
C ALA A 463 -81.50 -46.05 -9.28
N ASP A 464 -81.23 -46.22 -7.98
CA ASP A 464 -82.28 -46.49 -7.01
C ASP A 464 -83.31 -45.36 -6.91
N ALA A 465 -82.84 -44.10 -6.84
CA ALA A 465 -83.74 -42.95 -6.82
C ALA A 465 -84.62 -42.88 -8.09
N ARG A 466 -84.02 -43.16 -9.26
CA ARG A 466 -84.76 -43.19 -10.54
C ARG A 466 -85.84 -44.33 -10.56
N ALA A 467 -85.47 -45.50 -10.04
CA ALA A 467 -86.45 -46.63 -9.90
C ALA A 467 -87.62 -46.27 -8.97
N GLN A 468 -87.31 -45.65 -7.83
CA GLN A 468 -88.33 -45.16 -6.89
C GLN A 468 -89.25 -44.11 -7.54
N VAL A 469 -88.69 -43.14 -8.24
CA VAL A 469 -89.46 -42.13 -8.98
C VAL A 469 -90.34 -42.78 -10.06
N ALA A 470 -89.85 -43.78 -10.78
CA ALA A 470 -90.65 -44.51 -11.75
C ALA A 470 -91.79 -45.23 -11.12
N THR A 471 -91.59 -45.94 -9.97
CA THR A 471 -92.58 -46.59 -9.21
C THR A 471 -93.70 -45.65 -8.70
N VAL A 472 -93.28 -44.49 -8.14
CA VAL A 472 -94.23 -43.47 -7.68
C VAL A 472 -94.98 -42.87 -8.87
N SER A 473 -94.34 -42.64 -10.04
CA SER A 473 -95.00 -42.16 -11.22
C SER A 473 -96.07 -43.15 -11.77
N GLN A 474 -95.79 -44.49 -11.72
CA GLN A 474 -96.74 -45.49 -12.11
C GLN A 474 -97.94 -45.53 -11.14
N ALA A 475 -97.65 -45.50 -9.81
CA ALA A 475 -98.75 -45.46 -8.83
C ALA A 475 -99.61 -44.21 -8.97
N LEU A 476 -98.99 -43.04 -9.24
CA LEU A 476 -99.73 -41.81 -9.52
C LEU A 476 -100.63 -41.93 -10.78
N ASN A 477 -100.11 -42.52 -11.85
CA ASN A 477 -100.87 -42.73 -13.10
C ASN A 477 -102.02 -43.69 -12.89
N THR A 478 -101.81 -44.77 -12.11
CA THR A 478 -102.86 -45.70 -11.75
C THR A 478 -103.97 -45.02 -10.93
N ALA A 479 -103.58 -44.31 -9.86
CA ALA A 479 -104.52 -43.53 -9.06
C ALA A 479 -105.32 -42.49 -9.85
N LYS A 480 -104.61 -41.81 -10.80
CA LYS A 480 -105.23 -40.85 -11.73
C LYS A 480 -106.28 -41.56 -12.65
N SER A 481 -105.98 -42.76 -13.13
CA SER A 481 -106.88 -43.54 -13.97
C SER A 481 -108.13 -44.04 -13.19
N GLU A 482 -107.88 -44.41 -11.93
CA GLU A 482 -109.00 -44.84 -11.01
C GLU A 482 -109.89 -43.68 -10.60
N LEU A 483 -109.42 -42.44 -10.58
CA LEU A 483 -110.21 -41.25 -10.30
C LEU A 483 -111.00 -40.74 -11.54
N GLN A 484 -110.71 -41.24 -12.74
CA GLN A 484 -111.40 -40.89 -13.98
C GLN A 484 -112.47 -41.85 -14.45
N THR A 485 -112.62 -42.99 -13.73
CA THR A 485 -113.68 -43.96 -13.85
C THR A 485 -114.73 -43.73 -12.77
#